data_b4218c2b91229c76f77e1ff3d0283861
#
_entry.id   b4218c2b91229c76f77e1ff3d0283861
#
_cell.length_a   1.000
_cell.length_b   1.000
_cell.length_c   1.000
_cell.angle_alpha   90.00
_cell.angle_beta   90.00
_cell.angle_gamma   90.00
#
_symmetry.space_group_name_H-M   'P 1'
#
loop_
_entity.id
_entity.type
_entity.pdbx_description
1 polymer ?
#
loop_
_entity_poly.entity_id
_entity_poly.type
_entity_poly.pdbx_seq_one_letter_code
_entity_poly.pdbx_strand_id
1 'polypeptide(L)'
;MPQRSKINSRWKPGTRLGSAWKETGVKLIIAAIKPYKLDEVREALTAIGVRGMMVSEIKGFGTQSGHTEIYRGAEYSVNFVPKAKLEIAVADALADEVVETIARTARTDKIGDGKIFVLDLQQALRVRTGETGDDAL
;
A
#
# COMPACT_ATOMS: atom_id res chain seq x y z
N MET A 1 28.42 -10.46 -6.84
CA MET A 1 27.18 -10.49 -6.59
C MET A 1 26.83 -10.92 -5.26
N PRO A 2 26.21 -10.12 -4.64
CA PRO A 2 25.89 -10.46 -3.34
C PRO A 2 24.94 -11.55 -3.29
N GLN A 3 25.01 -12.31 -2.34
CA GLN A 3 24.23 -13.36 -2.19
C GLN A 3 23.05 -12.93 -1.55
N ARG A 4 21.97 -13.27 -2.01
CA ARG A 4 20.78 -12.96 -1.34
C ARG A 4 20.78 -13.77 -0.16
N SER A 5 20.30 -13.22 0.84
CA SER A 5 20.38 -13.90 2.00
C SER A 5 19.47 -15.00 2.10
N LYS A 6 19.84 -16.00 2.53
CA LYS A 6 19.01 -17.06 2.72
C LYS A 6 18.95 -17.16 4.12
N ILE A 7 19.33 -16.17 4.83
CA ILE A 7 19.40 -16.18 6.12
C ILE A 7 18.28 -16.60 6.81
N ASN A 8 17.22 -16.16 6.50
CA ASN A 8 16.13 -16.42 7.32
C ASN A 8 15.37 -17.63 7.01
N SER A 9 15.90 -18.43 6.18
CA SER A 9 15.26 -19.70 5.93
C SER A 9 15.25 -20.50 7.20
N ARG A 10 16.00 -20.12 8.24
CA ARG A 10 15.97 -20.88 9.42
C ARG A 10 15.11 -20.31 10.48
N TRP A 11 14.42 -19.22 10.22
CA TRP A 11 13.56 -18.63 11.24
C TRP A 11 12.45 -19.59 11.61
N LYS A 12 12.17 -19.70 12.90
CA LYS A 12 11.10 -20.56 13.36
C LYS A 12 10.17 -19.77 14.22
N PRO A 13 8.89 -20.10 14.21
CA PRO A 13 7.93 -19.40 15.04
C PRO A 13 8.36 -19.45 16.50
N GLY A 14 8.17 -18.38 17.19
CA GLY A 14 8.59 -18.28 18.56
C GLY A 14 9.93 -17.65 18.75
N THR A 15 10.70 -17.51 17.67
CA THR A 15 12.00 -16.90 17.74
C THR A 15 11.81 -15.42 17.76
N ARG A 16 12.54 -14.75 18.63
CA ARG A 16 12.41 -13.31 18.67
C ARG A 16 13.11 -12.71 17.49
N LEU A 17 12.51 -11.71 16.92
CA LEU A 17 13.10 -11.05 15.80
C LEU A 17 13.87 -9.80 16.18
N GLY A 18 14.14 -9.63 17.44
CA GLY A 18 14.75 -8.40 17.91
C GLY A 18 15.91 -7.90 17.11
N SER A 19 16.86 -8.70 16.87
CA SER A 19 18.03 -8.24 16.16
C SER A 19 17.76 -8.06 14.69
N ALA A 20 16.65 -8.57 14.22
CA ALA A 20 16.31 -8.46 12.83
C ALA A 20 15.49 -7.21 12.52
N TRP A 21 15.09 -6.48 13.53
CA TRP A 21 14.32 -5.29 13.28
C TRP A 21 15.22 -4.15 12.90
N LYS A 22 16.05 -4.33 11.91
CA LYS A 22 16.91 -3.31 11.51
C LYS A 22 16.33 -2.74 10.30
N GLU A 23 16.83 -1.62 9.85
CA GLU A 23 16.34 -1.03 8.69
C GLU A 23 16.37 -1.97 7.57
N THR A 24 15.32 -2.18 6.91
CA THR A 24 15.23 -3.18 5.87
C THR A 24 15.30 -2.61 4.48
N GLY A 25 15.16 -1.33 4.31
CA GLY A 25 15.13 -0.75 2.97
C GLY A 25 13.85 -1.06 2.23
N VAL A 26 12.75 -1.27 2.93
CA VAL A 26 11.47 -1.52 2.30
C VAL A 26 10.42 -0.52 2.77
N LYS A 27 9.47 -0.25 1.91
CA LYS A 27 8.41 0.68 2.22
C LYS A 27 7.07 0.02 2.08
N LEU A 28 6.09 0.51 2.82
CA LEU A 28 4.71 0.09 2.64
C LEU A 28 3.99 1.24 1.99
N ILE A 29 3.36 1.00 0.88
CA ILE A 29 2.60 2.00 0.18
C ILE A 29 1.14 1.64 0.31
N ILE A 30 0.36 2.58 0.84
CA ILE A 30 -1.06 2.38 1.00
C ILE A 30 -1.74 3.37 0.08
N ALA A 31 -2.62 2.91 -0.76
CA ALA A 31 -3.33 3.79 -1.68
C ALA A 31 -4.81 3.55 -1.60
N ALA A 32 -5.58 4.61 -1.49
CA ALA A 32 -7.02 4.50 -1.56
C ALA A 32 -7.42 5.14 -2.88
N ILE A 33 -8.07 4.41 -3.73
CA ILE A 33 -8.37 4.88 -5.09
C ILE A 33 -9.82 4.58 -5.44
N LYS A 34 -10.29 5.15 -6.51
CA LYS A 34 -11.62 4.83 -7.00
C LYS A 34 -11.67 3.36 -7.41
N PRO A 35 -12.69 2.65 -7.02
CA PRO A 35 -12.72 1.19 -7.25
C PRO A 35 -12.56 0.80 -8.72
N TYR A 36 -13.13 1.56 -9.63
CA TYR A 36 -13.06 1.17 -11.02
C TYR A 36 -11.66 1.38 -11.62
N LYS A 37 -10.76 1.97 -10.87
CA LYS A 37 -9.41 2.12 -11.34
C LYS A 37 -8.51 0.96 -10.93
N LEU A 38 -9.03 0.07 -10.13
CA LEU A 38 -8.20 -1.00 -9.56
C LEU A 38 -7.49 -1.83 -10.60
N ASP A 39 -8.19 -2.28 -11.61
CA ASP A 39 -7.57 -3.16 -12.59
C ASP A 39 -6.46 -2.46 -13.37
N GLU A 40 -6.69 -1.22 -13.75
CA GLU A 40 -5.66 -0.48 -14.45
C GLU A 40 -4.43 -0.29 -13.59
N VAL A 41 -4.63 0.03 -12.31
CA VAL A 41 -3.52 0.25 -11.41
C VAL A 41 -2.76 -1.05 -11.19
N ARG A 42 -3.48 -2.15 -11.01
CA ARG A 42 -2.83 -3.44 -10.80
C ARG A 42 -1.98 -3.81 -12.01
N GLU A 43 -2.50 -3.61 -13.20
CA GLU A 43 -1.74 -3.95 -14.38
C GLU A 43 -0.50 -3.07 -14.52
N ALA A 44 -0.66 -1.78 -14.24
CA ALA A 44 0.47 -0.88 -14.36
C ALA A 44 1.55 -1.22 -13.32
N LEU A 45 1.16 -1.61 -12.12
CA LEU A 45 2.12 -1.95 -11.09
C LEU A 45 2.83 -3.25 -11.41
N THR A 46 2.12 -4.21 -11.96
CA THR A 46 2.73 -5.47 -12.35
C THR A 46 3.79 -5.20 -13.43
N ALA A 47 3.49 -4.29 -14.33
CA ALA A 47 4.41 -3.99 -15.43
C ALA A 47 5.73 -3.41 -14.93
N ILE A 48 5.75 -2.75 -13.78
CA ILE A 48 7.00 -2.18 -13.29
C ILE A 48 7.66 -3.07 -12.24
N GLY A 49 7.14 -4.25 -12.04
CA GLY A 49 7.84 -5.21 -11.18
C GLY A 49 7.23 -5.48 -9.83
N VAL A 50 6.06 -4.92 -9.54
CA VAL A 50 5.41 -5.22 -8.29
C VAL A 50 4.91 -6.64 -8.33
N ARG A 51 5.30 -7.47 -7.33
CA ARG A 51 4.95 -8.84 -7.38
C ARG A 51 3.77 -9.19 -6.58
N GLY A 52 3.36 -8.40 -5.64
CA GLY A 52 2.20 -8.71 -4.83
C GLY A 52 1.60 -7.48 -4.25
N MET A 53 0.33 -7.54 -3.93
CA MET A 53 -0.35 -6.46 -3.26
C MET A 53 -1.56 -7.02 -2.57
N MET A 54 -2.01 -6.34 -1.55
CA MET A 54 -3.23 -6.72 -0.87
C MET A 54 -4.28 -5.69 -1.21
N VAL A 55 -5.49 -6.12 -1.40
CA VAL A 55 -6.57 -5.23 -1.77
C VAL A 55 -7.74 -5.43 -0.85
N SER A 56 -8.32 -4.36 -0.39
CA SER A 56 -9.55 -4.46 0.39
C SER A 56 -10.52 -3.39 -0.07
N GLU A 57 -11.78 -3.64 0.13
CA GLU A 57 -12.80 -2.69 -0.19
C GLU A 57 -13.07 -1.91 1.07
N ILE A 58 -13.03 -0.62 0.98
CA ILE A 58 -13.24 0.24 2.13
C ILE A 58 -14.24 1.31 1.80
N LYS A 59 -14.65 2.07 2.79
CA LYS A 59 -15.47 3.20 2.60
C LYS A 59 -14.75 4.37 3.17
N GLY A 60 -14.75 5.46 2.50
CA GLY A 60 -14.07 6.63 2.97
C GLY A 60 -14.89 7.86 2.83
N PHE A 61 -14.54 8.88 3.60
CA PHE A 61 -15.16 10.13 3.37
C PHE A 61 -14.11 11.20 3.61
N GLY A 62 -14.30 12.31 3.02
CA GLY A 62 -13.37 13.40 3.19
C GLY A 62 -14.10 14.70 3.02
N THR A 63 -13.40 15.74 3.22
CA THR A 63 -14.01 17.02 3.06
C THR A 63 -14.18 17.27 1.60
N GLN A 64 -15.41 17.47 1.16
CA GLN A 64 -15.58 17.61 -0.17
C GLN A 64 -15.94 18.97 -0.34
N SER A 65 -15.21 19.76 -0.84
CA SER A 65 -15.48 21.07 -0.93
C SER A 65 -16.74 21.29 -1.59
N GLY A 66 -17.47 22.08 -1.10
CA GLY A 66 -18.67 22.41 -1.69
C GLY A 66 -19.78 21.54 -1.41
N HIS A 67 -19.65 20.70 -0.65
CA HIS A 67 -20.61 19.81 -0.51
C HIS A 67 -21.00 19.72 0.79
N THR A 68 -21.36 20.59 1.37
CA THR A 68 -21.59 20.42 2.58
C THR A 68 -22.90 20.36 2.78
N GLU A 69 -23.44 19.63 3.00
CA GLU A 69 -24.67 19.55 3.13
C GLU A 69 -25.11 19.72 4.41
N ILE A 70 -25.50 20.59 4.84
CA ILE A 70 -25.91 20.74 6.02
C ILE A 70 -27.25 20.71 6.07
N TYR A 71 -27.96 20.04 6.49
CA TYR A 71 -29.22 20.01 6.47
C TYR A 71 -29.71 20.16 7.71
N ARG A 72 -30.33 20.96 7.89
CA ARG A 72 -30.98 21.06 8.94
C ARG A 72 -30.51 20.49 10.01
N GLY A 73 -29.65 20.73 10.19
CA GLY A 73 -29.28 20.38 11.28
C GLY A 73 -28.78 19.16 11.54
N ALA A 74 -29.02 18.47 11.39
CA ALA A 74 -28.56 17.40 11.71
C ALA A 74 -27.90 16.61 10.95
N GLU A 75 -28.03 16.66 10.25
CA GLU A 75 -27.53 15.79 9.61
C GLU A 75 -26.49 15.60 9.15
N TYR A 76 -25.89 15.64 9.32
CA TYR A 76 -24.83 15.30 8.84
C TYR A 76 -24.73 14.13 8.41
N SER A 77 -25.05 13.76 7.62
CA SER A 77 -24.92 12.60 7.15
C SER A 77 -23.66 12.53 6.53
N VAL A 78 -22.81 11.94 7.01
CA VAL A 78 -21.61 11.74 6.44
C VAL A 78 -21.78 10.73 5.39
N ASN A 79 -21.52 11.00 4.21
CA ASN A 79 -21.63 10.05 3.18
C ASN A 79 -20.34 9.35 2.95
N PHE A 80 -20.34 8.11 3.18
CA PHE A 80 -19.18 7.30 2.90
C PHE A 80 -19.25 6.82 1.46
N VAL A 81 -18.14 6.85 0.78
CA VAL A 81 -18.08 6.35 -0.59
C VAL A 81 -17.15 5.16 -0.70
N PRO A 82 -17.44 4.23 -1.54
CA PRO A 82 -16.58 3.06 -1.70
C PRO A 82 -15.24 3.44 -2.30
N LYS A 83 -14.21 2.79 -1.81
CA LYS A 83 -12.87 2.95 -2.32
C LYS A 83 -12.19 1.59 -2.34
N ALA A 84 -11.20 1.44 -3.14
CA ALA A 84 -10.33 0.27 -3.09
C ALA A 84 -9.05 0.68 -2.38
N LYS A 85 -8.63 -0.12 -1.41
CA LYS A 85 -7.41 0.15 -0.70
C LYS A 85 -6.37 -0.86 -1.14
N LEU A 86 -5.22 -0.38 -1.57
CA LEU A 86 -4.13 -1.25 -1.92
C LEU A 86 -3.05 -1.11 -0.89
N GLU A 87 -2.42 -2.23 -0.52
CA GLU A 87 -1.28 -2.20 0.37
C GLU A 87 -0.16 -2.94 -0.32
N ILE A 88 0.94 -2.28 -0.57
CA ILE A 88 2.01 -2.81 -1.38
C ILE A 88 3.32 -2.59 -0.67
N ALA A 89 4.04 -3.67 -0.40
CA ALA A 89 5.37 -3.57 0.20
C ALA A 89 6.39 -3.72 -0.91
N VAL A 90 7.29 -2.78 -1.02
CA VAL A 90 8.30 -2.78 -2.08
C VAL A 90 9.64 -2.31 -1.55
N ALA A 91 10.69 -2.65 -2.25
CA ALA A 91 12.00 -2.16 -1.91
C ALA A 91 12.07 -0.65 -2.10
N ASP A 92 12.90 0.01 -1.32
CA ASP A 92 13.06 1.45 -1.43
C ASP A 92 13.30 1.89 -2.86
N ALA A 93 14.08 1.16 -3.59
CA ALA A 93 14.45 1.57 -4.95
C ALA A 93 13.25 1.63 -5.88
N LEU A 94 12.18 0.91 -5.57
CA LEU A 94 11.02 0.88 -6.42
C LEU A 94 9.92 1.80 -5.91
N ALA A 95 10.03 2.28 -4.71
CA ALA A 95 8.93 2.98 -4.06
C ALA A 95 8.47 4.22 -4.83
N ASP A 96 9.38 5.04 -5.28
CA ASP A 96 8.99 6.26 -5.97
C ASP A 96 8.26 5.93 -7.27
N GLU A 97 8.72 4.93 -7.97
CA GLU A 97 8.08 4.56 -9.22
C GLU A 97 6.69 4.00 -8.97
N VAL A 98 6.51 3.27 -7.89
CA VAL A 98 5.20 2.74 -7.53
C VAL A 98 4.24 3.89 -7.24
N VAL A 99 4.68 4.86 -6.46
CA VAL A 99 3.84 6.00 -6.12
C VAL A 99 3.46 6.77 -7.39
N GLU A 100 4.40 7.03 -8.24
CA GLU A 100 4.13 7.73 -9.47
C GLU A 100 3.20 6.97 -10.37
N THR A 101 3.36 5.67 -10.46
CA THR A 101 2.51 4.84 -11.31
C THR A 101 1.08 4.84 -10.82
N ILE A 102 0.89 4.71 -9.50
CA ILE A 102 -0.45 4.75 -8.94
C ILE A 102 -1.07 6.13 -9.20
N ALA A 103 -0.33 7.17 -8.93
CA ALA A 103 -0.86 8.51 -9.06
C ALA A 103 -1.28 8.80 -10.50
N ARG A 104 -0.45 8.39 -11.44
CA ARG A 104 -0.75 8.64 -12.84
C ARG A 104 -1.94 7.82 -13.32
N THR A 105 -1.99 6.58 -12.91
CA THR A 105 -3.00 5.65 -13.42
C THR A 105 -4.35 5.88 -12.76
N ALA A 106 -4.36 6.20 -11.47
CA ALA A 106 -5.61 6.35 -10.74
C ALA A 106 -6.23 7.73 -10.91
N ARG A 107 -5.50 8.67 -11.46
CA ARG A 107 -5.96 10.03 -11.51
C ARG A 107 -7.08 10.23 -12.51
N THR A 108 -8.11 10.94 -12.12
CA THR A 108 -9.19 11.32 -13.02
C THR A 108 -9.35 12.83 -13.04
N ASP A 109 -8.65 13.52 -12.15
CA ASP A 109 -8.77 14.96 -11.97
C ASP A 109 -10.11 15.37 -11.40
N LYS A 110 -10.80 14.44 -10.78
CA LYS A 110 -12.06 14.75 -10.14
C LYS A 110 -11.96 14.46 -8.67
N ILE A 111 -12.85 15.03 -7.92
CA ILE A 111 -12.89 14.80 -6.51
C ILE A 111 -12.96 13.32 -6.24
N GLY A 112 -12.27 12.89 -5.25
CA GLY A 112 -12.33 11.50 -4.85
C GLY A 112 -11.28 10.60 -5.46
N ASP A 113 -10.30 11.18 -6.13
CA ASP A 113 -9.23 10.38 -6.71
C ASP A 113 -8.43 9.60 -5.68
N GLY A 114 -8.41 10.06 -4.46
CA GLY A 114 -7.78 9.27 -3.42
C GLY A 114 -6.46 9.84 -2.92
N LYS A 115 -5.79 9.04 -2.14
CA LYS A 115 -4.54 9.43 -1.53
C LYS A 115 -3.59 8.27 -1.48
N ILE A 116 -2.32 8.57 -1.39
CA ILE A 116 -1.28 7.56 -1.27
C ILE A 116 -0.45 7.91 -0.06
N PHE A 117 -0.19 6.92 0.76
CA PHE A 117 0.65 7.08 1.94
C PHE A 117 1.85 6.16 1.83
N VAL A 118 3.00 6.65 2.25
CA VAL A 118 4.22 5.85 2.19
C VAL A 118 4.79 5.77 3.59
N LEU A 119 5.06 4.56 4.04
CA LEU A 119 5.60 4.35 5.36
C LEU A 119 6.86 3.51 5.28
N ASP A 120 7.76 3.74 6.21
CA ASP A 120 8.92 2.87 6.33
C ASP A 120 8.46 1.61 7.01
N LEU A 121 8.81 0.47 6.47
CA LEU A 121 8.53 -0.78 7.14
C LEU A 121 9.73 -1.17 7.95
N GLN A 122 9.53 -1.41 9.21
CA GLN A 122 10.62 -1.83 10.04
C GLN A 122 11.08 -3.24 9.71
N GLN A 123 10.18 -4.07 9.28
CA GLN A 123 10.52 -5.44 8.97
C GLN A 123 9.47 -6.09 8.09
N ALA A 124 9.88 -7.01 7.27
CA ALA A 124 8.98 -7.88 6.51
C ALA A 124 9.51 -9.28 6.67
N LEU A 125 8.65 -10.25 6.77
CA LEU A 125 9.05 -11.63 6.93
C LEU A 125 8.12 -12.51 6.13
N ARG A 126 8.70 -13.37 5.31
CA ARG A 126 7.90 -14.31 4.55
C ARG A 126 7.63 -15.53 5.41
N VAL A 127 6.39 -15.81 5.63
CA VAL A 127 6.00 -16.85 6.59
C VAL A 127 6.57 -18.21 6.23
N ARG A 128 6.53 -18.57 4.96
CA ARG A 128 6.95 -19.90 4.59
C ARG A 128 8.46 -20.10 4.72
N THR A 129 9.24 -19.13 4.35
CA THR A 129 10.67 -19.31 4.29
C THR A 129 11.45 -18.66 5.42
N GLY A 130 10.85 -17.70 6.11
CA GLY A 130 11.57 -16.95 7.13
C GLY A 130 12.48 -15.88 6.57
N GLU A 131 12.45 -15.66 5.24
CA GLU A 131 13.27 -14.60 4.67
C GLU A 131 12.75 -13.25 5.14
N THR A 132 13.62 -12.29 5.32
CA THR A 132 13.24 -10.99 5.83
C THR A 132 13.66 -9.89 4.89
N GLY A 133 13.13 -8.71 5.13
CA GLY A 133 13.49 -7.53 4.38
C GLY A 133 13.10 -7.66 2.93
N ASP A 134 13.93 -7.14 2.07
CA ASP A 134 13.68 -7.18 0.65
C ASP A 134 13.49 -8.60 0.12
N ASP A 135 14.17 -9.55 0.70
CA ASP A 135 14.05 -10.94 0.28
C ASP A 135 12.70 -11.54 0.60
N ALA A 136 11.94 -10.92 1.47
CA ALA A 136 10.62 -11.42 1.84
C ALA A 136 9.55 -10.99 0.86
N LEU A 137 9.86 -10.09 -0.03
CA LEU A 137 8.85 -9.49 -0.91
C LEU A 137 8.64 -10.28 -2.19
#